data_f978e7d5457785703c6b9f88c27a75a7
#
_entry.id   f978e7d5457785703c6b9f88c27a75a7
#
_cell.length_a   1.000
_cell.length_b   1.000
_cell.length_c   1.000
_cell.angle_alpha   90.00
_cell.angle_beta   90.00
_cell.angle_gamma   90.00
#
_symmetry.space_group_name_H-M   'P 1'
#
loop_
_entity.id
_entity.type
_entity.pdbx_description
1 polymer ?
#
loop_
_entity_poly.entity_id
_entity_poly.type
_entity_poly.pdbx_seq_one_letter_code
_entity_poly.pdbx_strand_id
1 'polypeptide(L)'
;MPGLIDCHCHVLQSTSNLAALSVESANYAAARAFEIMRGMLSRGFTTIRDVGGADFGIAKAVEEGLVEGPRVIYGGKALTATGGHGDYRSKGQYYEDPSYHVPRISRLCDGVDALRLAVRDEVRKGAHHIKIMANGG
;
A
#
# COMPACT_ATOMS: atom_id res chain seq x y z
N MET A 1 28.30 -7.99 -6.13
CA MET A 1 27.41 -7.10 -6.90
C MET A 1 26.50 -6.41 -5.90
N PRO A 2 26.25 -5.10 -6.01
CA PRO A 2 25.24 -4.43 -5.17
C PRO A 2 23.86 -5.07 -5.36
N GLY A 3 23.01 -5.03 -4.32
CA GLY A 3 21.63 -5.51 -4.44
C GLY A 3 20.79 -4.65 -5.37
N LEU A 4 19.77 -5.23 -5.97
CA LEU A 4 18.80 -4.52 -6.80
C LEU A 4 17.84 -3.70 -5.94
N ILE A 5 17.33 -2.61 -6.50
CA ILE A 5 16.33 -1.74 -5.86
C ILE A 5 15.10 -1.67 -6.77
N ASP A 6 13.93 -2.03 -6.24
CA ASP A 6 12.65 -1.79 -6.91
C ASP A 6 12.03 -0.51 -6.36
N CYS A 7 11.86 0.49 -7.21
CA CYS A 7 11.35 1.80 -6.82
C CYS A 7 9.83 1.94 -6.94
N HIS A 8 9.10 0.90 -7.37
CA HIS A 8 7.64 0.95 -7.53
C HIS A 8 7.01 -0.43 -7.37
N CYS A 9 6.66 -0.79 -6.16
CA CYS A 9 5.95 -2.03 -5.89
C CYS A 9 4.77 -1.82 -4.91
N HIS A 10 3.96 -2.87 -4.76
CA HIS A 10 2.82 -2.96 -3.85
C HIS A 10 2.81 -4.34 -3.21
N VAL A 11 3.51 -4.52 -2.09
CA VAL A 11 3.67 -5.86 -1.48
C VAL A 11 2.38 -6.42 -0.90
N LEU A 12 1.41 -5.57 -0.56
CA LEU A 12 0.07 -5.99 -0.10
C LEU A 12 -0.90 -6.30 -1.25
N GLN A 13 -0.50 -6.10 -2.51
CA GLN A 13 -1.31 -6.45 -3.68
C GLN A 13 -1.04 -7.91 -4.06
N SER A 14 -1.76 -8.82 -3.39
CA SER A 14 -1.61 -10.28 -3.58
C SER A 14 -2.23 -10.80 -4.89
N THR A 15 -3.06 -9.99 -5.56
CA THR A 15 -3.77 -10.33 -6.80
C THR A 15 -3.93 -9.12 -7.70
N SER A 16 -4.11 -9.36 -8.99
CA SER A 16 -4.48 -8.32 -9.97
C SER A 16 -5.96 -7.94 -9.92
N ASN A 17 -6.79 -8.74 -9.26
CA ASN A 17 -8.19 -8.41 -9.02
C ASN A 17 -8.30 -7.49 -7.79
N LEU A 18 -8.30 -6.19 -8.02
CA LEU A 18 -8.31 -5.18 -6.97
C LEU A 18 -9.59 -5.19 -6.11
N ALA A 19 -10.72 -5.59 -6.70
CA ALA A 19 -11.96 -5.73 -5.95
C ALA A 19 -11.88 -6.86 -4.91
N ALA A 20 -11.15 -7.95 -5.20
CA ALA A 20 -10.92 -9.02 -4.25
C ALA A 20 -10.09 -8.59 -3.04
N LEU A 21 -9.18 -7.62 -3.21
CA LEU A 21 -8.36 -7.09 -2.11
C LEU A 21 -9.20 -6.37 -1.04
N SER A 22 -10.35 -5.81 -1.41
CA SER A 22 -11.21 -5.07 -0.48
C SER A 22 -11.85 -5.96 0.58
N VAL A 23 -12.07 -7.24 0.26
CA VAL A 23 -12.70 -8.23 1.15
C VAL A 23 -11.71 -9.22 1.76
N GLU A 24 -10.43 -9.11 1.41
CA GLU A 24 -9.39 -9.99 1.92
C GLU A 24 -9.04 -9.67 3.38
N SER A 25 -8.79 -10.69 4.20
CA SER A 25 -8.33 -10.49 5.57
C SER A 25 -6.99 -9.76 5.63
N ALA A 26 -6.86 -8.79 6.56
CA ALA A 26 -5.60 -8.07 6.78
C ALA A 26 -4.43 -9.01 7.10
N ASN A 27 -4.70 -10.02 7.92
CA ASN A 27 -3.70 -10.99 8.34
C ASN A 27 -3.25 -11.88 7.17
N TYR A 28 -4.19 -12.26 6.30
CA TYR A 28 -3.85 -13.04 5.11
C TYR A 28 -3.01 -12.20 4.12
N ALA A 29 -3.39 -10.95 3.87
CA ALA A 29 -2.63 -10.06 3.02
C ALA A 29 -1.21 -9.82 3.54
N ALA A 30 -1.03 -9.65 4.87
CA ALA A 30 0.30 -9.54 5.47
C ALA A 30 1.13 -10.82 5.29
N ALA A 31 0.53 -12.00 5.50
CA ALA A 31 1.21 -13.27 5.28
C ALA A 31 1.65 -13.45 3.82
N ARG A 32 0.80 -13.06 2.87
CA ARG A 32 1.12 -13.06 1.43
C ARG A 32 2.21 -12.05 1.08
N ALA A 33 2.20 -10.86 1.70
CA ALA A 33 3.24 -9.86 1.50
C ALA A 33 4.62 -10.38 1.91
N PHE A 34 4.73 -11.08 3.02
CA PHE A 34 5.98 -11.68 3.48
C PHE A 34 6.50 -12.75 2.50
N GLU A 35 5.61 -13.57 1.95
CA GLU A 35 5.98 -14.53 0.91
C GLU A 35 6.49 -13.83 -0.37
N ILE A 36 5.81 -12.78 -0.80
CA ILE A 36 6.23 -11.96 -1.95
C ILE A 36 7.60 -11.33 -1.71
N MET A 37 7.81 -10.73 -0.53
CA MET A 37 9.07 -10.06 -0.17
C MET A 37 10.23 -11.05 -0.07
N ARG A 38 10.01 -12.24 0.50
CA ARG A 38 11.02 -13.30 0.49
C ARG A 38 11.41 -13.69 -0.94
N GLY A 39 10.42 -13.81 -1.84
CA GLY A 39 10.66 -14.06 -3.25
C GLY A 39 11.41 -12.92 -3.95
N MET A 40 11.16 -11.65 -3.59
CA MET A 40 11.92 -10.50 -4.10
C MET A 40 13.38 -10.57 -3.64
N LEU A 41 13.62 -10.83 -2.36
CA LEU A 41 14.96 -10.95 -1.80
C LEU A 41 15.75 -12.10 -2.46
N SER A 42 15.12 -13.26 -2.69
CA SER A 42 15.76 -14.40 -3.36
C SER A 42 16.16 -14.09 -4.83
N ARG A 43 15.50 -13.14 -5.46
CA ARG A 43 15.83 -12.64 -6.80
C ARG A 43 16.84 -11.49 -6.81
N GLY A 44 17.39 -11.13 -5.64
CA GLY A 44 18.42 -10.11 -5.49
C GLY A 44 17.93 -8.68 -5.24
N PHE A 45 16.62 -8.47 -5.05
CA PHE A 45 16.12 -7.17 -4.60
C PHE A 45 16.34 -7.03 -3.09
N THR A 46 17.24 -6.13 -2.73
CA THR A 46 17.59 -5.89 -1.31
C THR A 46 16.92 -4.67 -0.71
N THR A 47 16.32 -3.83 -1.54
CA THR A 47 15.54 -2.65 -1.14
C THR A 47 14.35 -2.49 -2.07
N ILE A 48 13.21 -2.14 -1.49
CA ILE A 48 11.99 -1.83 -2.25
C ILE A 48 11.40 -0.51 -1.78
N ARG A 49 10.78 0.22 -2.71
CA ARG A 49 9.91 1.35 -2.40
C ARG A 49 8.47 0.95 -2.69
N ASP A 50 7.73 0.64 -1.62
CA ASP A 50 6.29 0.38 -1.71
C ASP A 50 5.54 1.71 -1.79
N VAL A 51 4.83 1.90 -2.89
CA VAL A 51 4.13 3.15 -3.20
C VAL A 51 2.62 3.08 -2.94
N GLY A 52 2.20 2.11 -2.15
CA GLY A 52 0.82 2.02 -1.67
C GLY A 52 0.53 0.67 -1.03
N GLY A 53 0.26 0.69 0.25
CA GLY A 53 -0.16 -0.47 1.03
C GLY A 53 0.74 -0.78 2.20
N ALA A 54 2.03 -0.97 2.00
CA ALA A 54 2.97 -1.24 3.09
C ALA A 54 2.98 -0.09 4.11
N ASP A 55 3.04 -0.46 5.36
CA ASP A 55 3.07 0.44 6.49
C ASP A 55 4.29 0.16 7.40
N PHE A 56 4.33 0.87 8.52
CA PHE A 56 5.37 0.70 9.53
C PHE A 56 5.45 -0.74 10.07
N GLY A 57 4.35 -1.47 10.15
CA GLY A 57 4.31 -2.84 10.65
C GLY A 57 5.03 -3.82 9.72
N ILE A 58 4.80 -3.72 8.42
CA ILE A 58 5.51 -4.51 7.40
C ILE A 58 7.00 -4.19 7.42
N ALA A 59 7.36 -2.89 7.42
CA ALA A 59 8.76 -2.46 7.44
C ALA A 59 9.49 -2.93 8.69
N LYS A 60 8.87 -2.75 9.86
CA LYS A 60 9.42 -3.16 11.17
C LYS A 60 9.62 -4.67 11.27
N ALA A 61 8.69 -5.47 10.75
CA ALA A 61 8.83 -6.93 10.79
C ALA A 61 10.09 -7.42 10.04
N VAL A 62 10.43 -6.77 8.92
CA VAL A 62 11.68 -7.06 8.20
C VAL A 62 12.89 -6.51 8.97
N GLU A 63 12.82 -5.28 9.48
CA GLU A 63 13.92 -4.63 10.20
C GLU A 63 14.33 -5.39 11.47
N GLU A 64 13.34 -5.93 12.21
CA GLU A 64 13.57 -6.75 13.40
C GLU A 64 13.94 -8.20 13.07
N GLY A 65 13.96 -8.58 11.81
CA GLY A 65 14.29 -9.95 11.38
C GLY A 65 13.19 -10.98 11.71
N LEU A 66 11.97 -10.54 12.00
CA LEU A 66 10.83 -11.44 12.22
C LEU A 66 10.45 -12.17 10.94
N VAL A 67 10.67 -11.54 9.80
CA VAL A 67 10.45 -12.10 8.47
C VAL A 67 11.59 -11.74 7.53
N GLU A 68 11.89 -12.63 6.59
CA GLU A 68 12.87 -12.37 5.54
C GLU A 68 12.28 -11.50 4.43
N GLY A 69 12.97 -10.44 4.05
CA GLY A 69 12.54 -9.55 2.98
C GLY A 69 13.56 -8.44 2.70
N PRO A 70 13.37 -7.70 1.60
CA PRO A 70 14.17 -6.52 1.32
C PRO A 70 13.86 -5.40 2.31
N ARG A 71 14.76 -4.45 2.47
CA ARG A 71 14.50 -3.20 3.19
C ARG A 71 13.30 -2.49 2.56
N VAL A 72 12.31 -2.11 3.37
CA VAL A 72 11.07 -1.50 2.90
C VAL A 72 11.06 0.01 3.13
N ILE A 73 11.03 0.78 2.03
CA ILE A 73 10.75 2.21 2.04
C ILE A 73 9.26 2.37 1.70
N TYR A 74 8.43 2.71 2.66
CA TYR A 74 6.97 2.72 2.48
C TYR A 74 6.37 4.12 2.43
N GLY A 75 5.27 4.24 1.70
CA GLY A 75 4.47 5.46 1.59
C GLY A 75 3.14 5.40 2.35
N GLY A 76 2.81 4.25 2.95
CA GLY A 76 1.47 4.04 3.50
C GLY A 76 0.42 3.94 2.39
N LYS A 77 -0.74 4.55 2.57
CA LYS A 77 -1.80 4.54 1.58
C LYS A 77 -1.57 5.61 0.51
N ALA A 78 -1.67 5.21 -0.77
CA ALA A 78 -1.66 6.15 -1.88
C ALA A 78 -2.92 7.04 -1.83
N LEU A 79 -2.76 8.34 -2.05
CA LEU A 79 -3.86 9.30 -2.01
C LEU A 79 -4.50 9.43 -3.38
N THR A 80 -5.82 9.36 -3.45
CA THR A 80 -6.61 9.43 -4.67
C THR A 80 -7.89 10.21 -4.45
N ALA A 81 -8.44 10.82 -5.50
CA ALA A 81 -9.77 11.44 -5.46
C ALA A 81 -10.87 10.38 -5.64
N THR A 82 -12.10 10.72 -5.27
CA THR A 82 -13.30 9.95 -5.62
C THR A 82 -13.37 9.77 -7.14
N GLY A 83 -13.58 8.54 -7.59
CA GLY A 83 -13.56 8.17 -9.02
C GLY A 83 -12.17 8.19 -9.66
N GLY A 84 -11.10 8.40 -8.88
CA GLY A 84 -9.71 8.32 -9.36
C GLY A 84 -9.17 6.89 -9.39
N HIS A 85 -7.93 6.73 -9.84
CA HIS A 85 -7.27 5.44 -10.05
C HIS A 85 -7.28 4.50 -8.83
N GLY A 86 -7.28 5.04 -7.63
CA GLY A 86 -7.31 4.25 -6.38
C GLY A 86 -8.71 4.09 -5.78
N ASP A 87 -9.75 4.51 -6.45
CA ASP A 87 -11.14 4.29 -6.04
C ASP A 87 -11.69 3.01 -6.69
N TYR A 88 -11.56 1.90 -5.98
CA TYR A 88 -11.93 0.58 -6.48
C TYR A 88 -13.40 0.22 -6.22
N ARG A 89 -14.24 1.19 -5.82
CA ARG A 89 -15.66 0.94 -5.61
C ARG A 89 -16.36 0.61 -6.93
N SER A 90 -17.23 -0.39 -6.90
CA SER A 90 -18.12 -0.69 -8.01
C SER A 90 -19.22 0.37 -8.13
N LYS A 91 -19.86 0.45 -9.30
CA LYS A 91 -20.95 1.41 -9.56
C LYS A 91 -22.13 1.29 -8.58
N GLY A 92 -22.33 0.11 -7.97
CA GLY A 92 -23.39 -0.14 -7.01
C GLY A 92 -23.02 0.18 -5.56
N GLN A 93 -21.79 0.61 -5.27
CA GLN A 93 -21.34 0.96 -3.93
C GLN A 93 -21.43 2.47 -3.71
N TYR A 94 -22.16 2.86 -2.66
CA TYR A 94 -22.31 4.27 -2.28
C TYR A 94 -21.12 4.75 -1.47
N TYR A 95 -20.83 6.06 -1.54
CA TYR A 95 -19.72 6.69 -0.82
C TYR A 95 -19.78 6.44 0.69
N GLU A 96 -20.97 6.47 1.28
CA GLU A 96 -21.21 6.35 2.71
C GLU A 96 -21.48 4.91 3.17
N ASP A 97 -21.23 3.92 2.34
CA ASP A 97 -21.38 2.51 2.72
C ASP A 97 -20.33 2.15 3.80
N PRO A 98 -20.74 1.96 5.07
CA PRO A 98 -19.80 1.65 6.15
C PRO A 98 -19.18 0.27 6.02
N SER A 99 -19.75 -0.61 5.19
CA SER A 99 -19.17 -1.92 4.88
C SER A 99 -18.01 -1.83 3.88
N TYR A 100 -17.90 -0.68 3.20
CA TYR A 100 -16.85 -0.46 2.23
C TYR A 100 -15.53 -0.06 2.92
N HIS A 101 -14.64 -1.01 2.99
CA HIS A 101 -13.26 -0.73 3.36
C HIS A 101 -12.46 -0.42 2.10
N VAL A 102 -12.00 0.83 1.98
CA VAL A 102 -11.04 1.18 0.92
C VAL A 102 -9.91 0.16 0.94
N PRO A 103 -9.55 -0.45 -0.20
CA PRO A 103 -8.43 -1.36 -0.25
C PRO A 103 -7.22 -0.75 0.45
N ARG A 104 -6.45 -1.56 1.15
CA ARG A 104 -5.29 -1.13 1.97
C ARG A 104 -4.28 -0.27 1.21
N ILE A 105 -4.32 -0.33 -0.11
CA ILE A 105 -3.39 0.34 -1.03
C ILE A 105 -3.66 1.83 -1.14
N SER A 106 -4.93 2.28 -1.04
CA SER A 106 -5.30 3.68 -1.29
C SER A 106 -6.20 4.28 -0.21
N ARG A 107 -6.33 5.61 -0.24
CA ARG A 107 -7.21 6.41 0.60
C ARG A 107 -7.86 7.50 -0.25
N LEU A 108 -9.18 7.60 -0.20
CA LEU A 108 -9.93 8.67 -0.86
C LEU A 108 -9.76 10.00 -0.11
N CYS A 109 -9.41 11.04 -0.86
CA CYS A 109 -9.17 12.39 -0.33
C CYS A 109 -9.68 13.42 -1.32
N ASP A 110 -10.83 14.03 -1.05
CA ASP A 110 -11.39 15.08 -1.87
C ASP A 110 -11.24 16.44 -1.20
N GLY A 111 -10.64 17.37 -1.93
CA GLY A 111 -10.38 18.72 -1.46
C GLY A 111 -9.12 18.86 -0.60
N VAL A 112 -8.74 20.11 -0.39
CA VAL A 112 -7.45 20.47 0.23
C VAL A 112 -7.34 20.00 1.69
N ASP A 113 -8.41 20.13 2.46
CA ASP A 113 -8.36 19.79 3.88
C ASP A 113 -8.30 18.29 4.12
N ALA A 114 -9.07 17.49 3.36
CA ALA A 114 -9.01 16.04 3.41
C ALA A 114 -7.63 15.51 2.97
N LEU A 115 -7.08 16.08 1.90
CA LEU A 115 -5.74 15.73 1.42
C LEU A 115 -4.67 16.07 2.45
N ARG A 116 -4.73 17.28 3.04
CA ARG A 116 -3.78 17.73 4.08
C ARG A 116 -3.81 16.82 5.31
N LEU A 117 -5.02 16.44 5.76
CA LEU A 117 -5.18 15.52 6.88
C LEU A 117 -4.57 14.15 6.54
N ALA A 118 -4.85 13.61 5.36
CA ALA A 118 -4.33 12.32 4.92
C ALA A 118 -2.81 12.31 4.85
N VAL A 119 -2.19 13.33 4.26
CA VAL A 119 -0.72 13.47 4.19
C VAL A 119 -0.11 13.48 5.60
N ARG A 120 -0.64 14.30 6.50
CA ARG A 120 -0.14 14.39 7.88
C ARG A 120 -0.29 13.07 8.64
N ASP A 121 -1.37 12.33 8.39
CA ASP A 121 -1.61 11.05 9.02
C ASP A 121 -0.61 9.98 8.53
N GLU A 122 -0.33 9.90 7.23
CA GLU A 122 0.69 8.97 6.73
C GLU A 122 2.10 9.34 7.22
N VAL A 123 2.45 10.64 7.24
CA VAL A 123 3.72 11.12 7.82
C VAL A 123 3.81 10.79 9.31
N ARG A 124 2.73 10.99 10.08
CA ARG A 124 2.66 10.61 11.50
C ARG A 124 2.92 9.12 11.73
N LYS A 125 2.50 8.26 10.79
CA LYS A 125 2.74 6.81 10.81
C LYS A 125 4.15 6.42 10.36
N GLY A 126 4.99 7.41 10.01
CA GLY A 126 6.37 7.17 9.60
C GLY A 126 6.58 6.96 8.10
N ALA A 127 5.60 7.29 7.25
CA ALA A 127 5.78 7.18 5.81
C ALA A 127 6.99 7.99 5.33
N HIS A 128 7.83 7.38 4.50
CA HIS A 128 9.04 7.98 3.96
C HIS A 128 8.78 8.89 2.76
N HIS A 129 7.62 8.73 2.13
CA HIS A 129 7.15 9.50 0.98
C HIS A 129 5.63 9.49 0.92
N ILE A 130 5.07 10.36 0.12
CA ILE A 130 3.63 10.39 -0.17
C ILE A 130 3.43 10.01 -1.65
N LYS A 131 2.56 9.04 -1.90
CA LYS A 131 2.10 8.68 -3.23
C LYS A 131 0.79 9.37 -3.54
N ILE A 132 0.72 10.05 -4.68
CA ILE A 132 -0.49 10.66 -5.23
C ILE A 132 -0.85 9.94 -6.52
N MET A 133 -2.12 9.56 -6.67
CA MET A 133 -2.71 9.11 -7.92
C MET A 133 -3.45 10.30 -8.53
N ALA A 134 -2.80 10.98 -9.49
CA ALA A 134 -3.24 12.28 -10.01
C ALA A 134 -4.16 12.17 -11.23
N ASN A 135 -4.43 10.97 -11.70
CA ASN A 135 -5.30 10.70 -12.85
C ASN A 135 -6.39 9.68 -12.50
N GLY A 136 -7.40 9.61 -13.34
CA GLY A 136 -8.35 8.51 -13.36
C GLY A 136 -7.69 7.22 -13.85
N GLY A 137 -8.20 6.06 -13.43
CA GLY A 137 -7.78 4.73 -13.89
C GLY A 137 -8.72 4.14 -14.91
#